data_e20584eace15d489ecffcdb8cdec5e17
#
_entry.id   e20584eace15d489ecffcdb8cdec5e17
#
_cell.length_a   1.000
_cell.length_b   1.000
_cell.length_c   1.000
_cell.angle_alpha   90.00
_cell.angle_beta   90.00
_cell.angle_gamma   90.00
#
_symmetry.space_group_name_H-M   'P 1'
#
loop_
_entity.id
_entity.type
_entity.pdbx_description
1 polymer ?
#
loop_
_entity_poly.entity_id
_entity_poly.type
_entity_poly.pdbx_seq_one_letter_code
_entity_poly.pdbx_strand_id
1 'polypeptide(L)'
;MPPIACFGGTRDHMEENLMSATTVRPSGRAFDEMRDISFERHYTCHAEGSVLVSFGQTRVLCTASIAPGVPGFLRGKGQGWLTAEYGMLPRSTGSRMSREASRGKQSGRTVEIQRLIGRSLRAALDLSALGENTLTIDCDVLQADGGTRTAAISGACVAVVDALNTLQRAQTLQADPLHYLISAVSVGVWQGEPVLDLDYAEDSTADTDMNVVMTDGGGLIEVQGTAEGATFSRDTLNGMLDLALAGGQAITAKQREALSD
;
A
#
# COMPACT_ATOMS: atom_id res chain seq x y z
N MET A 1 -83.26 3.40 -12.30
CA MET A 1 -81.99 3.81 -11.71
C MET A 1 -81.83 3.05 -10.40
N PRO A 2 -80.90 2.05 -10.32
CA PRO A 2 -80.56 1.43 -9.06
C PRO A 2 -79.32 2.10 -8.48
N PRO A 3 -79.06 2.02 -7.17
CA PRO A 3 -78.00 2.75 -6.50
C PRO A 3 -76.63 2.09 -6.59
N ILE A 4 -75.63 2.91 -6.61
CA ILE A 4 -74.23 2.56 -6.70
C ILE A 4 -73.71 2.05 -5.33
N ALA A 5 -73.24 0.81 -5.26
CA ALA A 5 -72.61 0.25 -4.08
C ALA A 5 -71.18 0.73 -3.96
N CYS A 6 -70.80 1.37 -2.83
CA CYS A 6 -69.44 1.67 -2.45
C CYS A 6 -68.71 0.40 -2.00
N PHE A 7 -67.71 -0.06 -2.74
CA PHE A 7 -66.76 -1.05 -2.24
C PHE A 7 -65.63 -0.34 -1.51
N GLY A 8 -65.60 -0.50 -0.18
CA GLY A 8 -64.46 -0.18 0.66
C GLY A 8 -63.36 -1.23 0.47
N GLY A 9 -62.28 -0.86 -0.20
CA GLY A 9 -61.09 -1.67 -0.26
C GLY A 9 -60.19 -1.33 0.92
N THR A 10 -60.02 -2.28 1.82
CA THR A 10 -58.99 -2.29 2.85
C THR A 10 -57.64 -2.31 2.17
N ARG A 11 -56.87 -1.26 2.39
CA ARG A 11 -55.45 -1.27 2.07
C ARG A 11 -54.73 -2.14 3.09
N ASP A 12 -54.44 -3.37 2.71
CA ASP A 12 -53.46 -4.19 3.40
C ASP A 12 -52.11 -3.49 3.30
N HIS A 13 -51.55 -3.18 4.47
CA HIS A 13 -50.15 -2.78 4.62
C HIS A 13 -49.26 -3.98 4.28
N MET A 14 -48.83 -4.09 3.05
CA MET A 14 -47.60 -4.81 2.73
C MET A 14 -46.46 -3.96 3.26
N GLU A 15 -46.10 -4.16 4.51
CA GLU A 15 -44.76 -3.85 4.99
C GLU A 15 -43.81 -4.74 4.21
N GLU A 16 -43.22 -4.19 3.15
CA GLU A 16 -42.06 -4.76 2.54
C GLU A 16 -40.98 -4.80 3.60
N ASN A 17 -40.79 -5.98 4.14
CA ASN A 17 -39.67 -6.36 4.97
C ASN A 17 -38.41 -6.32 4.04
N LEU A 18 -37.88 -5.10 3.81
CA LEU A 18 -36.59 -4.91 3.19
C LEU A 18 -35.58 -5.43 4.21
N MET A 19 -35.35 -6.74 4.21
CA MET A 19 -34.21 -7.32 4.86
C MET A 19 -32.99 -6.66 4.16
N SER A 20 -32.38 -5.69 4.85
CA SER A 20 -31.07 -5.17 4.52
C SER A 20 -30.17 -6.40 4.39
N ALA A 21 -29.88 -6.79 3.17
CA ALA A 21 -28.87 -7.80 2.92
C ALA A 21 -27.58 -7.23 3.51
N THR A 22 -27.14 -7.78 4.63
CA THR A 22 -25.87 -7.37 5.23
C THR A 22 -24.81 -7.64 4.19
N THR A 23 -24.25 -6.57 3.63
CA THR A 23 -23.16 -6.66 2.65
C THR A 23 -21.99 -7.36 3.34
N VAL A 24 -21.56 -8.49 2.81
CA VAL A 24 -20.44 -9.28 3.33
C VAL A 24 -19.32 -9.23 2.30
N ARG A 25 -18.12 -8.89 2.74
CA ARG A 25 -16.93 -8.90 1.87
C ARG A 25 -16.68 -10.31 1.32
N PRO A 26 -16.18 -10.45 0.07
CA PRO A 26 -15.89 -11.77 -0.52
C PRO A 26 -14.96 -12.64 0.32
N SER A 27 -14.04 -12.01 1.04
CA SER A 27 -13.11 -12.67 1.96
C SER A 27 -13.72 -13.06 3.31
N GLY A 28 -14.95 -12.62 3.62
CA GLY A 28 -15.58 -12.76 4.93
C GLY A 28 -15.05 -11.82 6.02
N ARG A 29 -14.11 -10.93 5.71
CA ARG A 29 -13.56 -9.94 6.65
C ARG A 29 -14.59 -8.85 6.99
N ALA A 30 -14.47 -8.22 8.15
CA ALA A 30 -15.20 -6.99 8.46
C ALA A 30 -14.69 -5.82 7.58
N PHE A 31 -15.48 -4.75 7.45
CA PHE A 31 -15.10 -3.61 6.58
C PHE A 31 -13.84 -2.89 7.03
N ASP A 32 -13.54 -2.90 8.32
CA ASP A 32 -12.37 -2.33 8.98
C ASP A 32 -11.26 -3.34 9.27
N GLU A 33 -11.41 -4.59 8.79
CA GLU A 33 -10.46 -5.67 9.03
C GLU A 33 -9.45 -5.79 7.89
N MET A 34 -8.16 -5.84 8.26
CA MET A 34 -7.05 -6.09 7.34
C MET A 34 -6.83 -7.58 7.11
N ARG A 35 -6.18 -7.92 6.00
CA ARG A 35 -5.58 -9.25 5.79
C ARG A 35 -4.46 -9.48 6.80
N ASP A 36 -4.06 -10.74 6.98
CA ASP A 36 -2.85 -11.06 7.74
C ASP A 36 -1.64 -10.42 7.09
N ILE A 37 -0.80 -9.76 7.93
CA ILE A 37 0.41 -9.07 7.49
C ILE A 37 1.63 -9.70 8.13
N SER A 38 2.65 -9.95 7.30
CA SER A 38 3.94 -10.43 7.77
C SER A 38 5.09 -9.79 7.02
N PHE A 39 6.23 -9.65 7.70
CA PHE A 39 7.50 -9.19 7.18
C PHE A 39 8.56 -10.22 7.54
N GLU A 40 9.02 -11.00 6.55
CA GLU A 40 10.11 -11.96 6.71
C GLU A 40 11.41 -11.29 6.29
N ARG A 41 12.23 -10.93 7.28
CA ARG A 41 13.51 -10.24 7.09
C ARG A 41 14.62 -11.21 6.69
N HIS A 42 15.68 -10.65 6.10
CA HIS A 42 16.85 -11.42 5.65
C HIS A 42 16.48 -12.54 4.68
N TYR A 43 15.44 -12.30 3.87
CA TYR A 43 14.89 -13.31 2.95
C TYR A 43 15.88 -13.73 1.87
N THR A 44 16.72 -12.79 1.38
CA THR A 44 17.86 -13.06 0.49
C THR A 44 19.15 -12.60 1.14
N CYS A 45 20.29 -13.17 0.76
CA CYS A 45 21.54 -13.01 1.49
C CYS A 45 22.51 -11.96 0.94
N HIS A 46 22.21 -11.32 -0.19
CA HIS A 46 23.17 -10.41 -0.86
C HIS A 46 22.91 -8.93 -0.61
N ALA A 47 21.64 -8.52 -0.60
CA ALA A 47 21.28 -7.14 -0.33
C ALA A 47 21.44 -6.81 1.16
N GLU A 48 21.80 -5.57 1.49
CA GLU A 48 21.98 -5.09 2.86
C GLU A 48 20.67 -5.13 3.63
N GLY A 49 19.53 -4.90 2.96
CA GLY A 49 18.19 -5.15 3.48
C GLY A 49 17.39 -6.03 2.53
N SER A 50 16.70 -7.03 3.06
CA SER A 50 15.89 -7.96 2.24
C SER A 50 14.70 -8.48 3.01
N VAL A 51 13.49 -8.23 2.49
CA VAL A 51 12.22 -8.53 3.15
C VAL A 51 11.24 -9.14 2.16
N LEU A 52 10.67 -10.29 2.50
CA LEU A 52 9.43 -10.75 1.89
C LEU A 52 8.28 -10.19 2.70
N VAL A 53 7.52 -9.26 2.13
CA VAL A 53 6.29 -8.75 2.75
C VAL A 53 5.08 -9.48 2.17
N SER A 54 4.14 -9.83 3.06
CA SER A 54 2.88 -10.44 2.68
C SER A 54 1.71 -9.69 3.28
N PHE A 55 0.71 -9.36 2.43
CA PHE A 55 -0.60 -8.86 2.81
C PHE A 55 -1.61 -9.90 2.30
N GLY A 56 -1.99 -10.84 3.15
CA GLY A 56 -2.75 -12.02 2.74
C GLY A 56 -2.04 -12.78 1.62
N GLN A 57 -2.64 -12.84 0.44
CA GLN A 57 -2.06 -13.52 -0.72
C GLN A 57 -1.13 -12.63 -1.57
N THR A 58 -1.12 -11.32 -1.35
CA THR A 58 -0.15 -10.43 -1.99
C THR A 58 1.22 -10.62 -1.37
N ARG A 59 2.24 -10.91 -2.20
CA ARG A 59 3.63 -11.12 -1.78
C ARG A 59 4.58 -10.30 -2.62
N VAL A 60 5.41 -9.51 -1.96
CA VAL A 60 6.41 -8.66 -2.63
C VAL A 60 7.77 -8.89 -1.98
N LEU A 61 8.77 -9.19 -2.79
CA LEU A 61 10.16 -9.18 -2.35
C LEU A 61 10.67 -7.75 -2.46
N CYS A 62 11.12 -7.19 -1.34
CA CYS A 62 11.70 -5.85 -1.27
C CYS A 62 13.17 -5.98 -0.86
N THR A 63 14.08 -5.44 -1.67
CA THR A 63 15.49 -5.37 -1.30
C THR A 63 15.97 -3.92 -1.27
N ALA A 64 16.94 -3.64 -0.40
CA ALA A 64 17.59 -2.34 -0.30
C ALA A 64 19.11 -2.57 -0.44
N SER A 65 19.67 -2.05 -1.50
CA SER A 65 21.11 -2.15 -1.82
C SER A 65 21.78 -0.80 -1.64
N ILE A 66 22.98 -0.80 -1.07
CA ILE A 66 23.76 0.40 -0.79
C ILE A 66 24.97 0.45 -1.72
N ALA A 67 25.16 1.58 -2.38
CA ALA A 67 26.34 1.85 -3.19
C ALA A 67 26.97 3.20 -2.79
N PRO A 68 28.31 3.27 -2.64
CA PRO A 68 29.00 4.55 -2.48
C PRO A 68 28.79 5.45 -3.70
N GLY A 69 28.64 6.75 -3.45
CA GLY A 69 28.44 7.77 -4.47
C GLY A 69 26.98 8.08 -4.74
N VAL A 70 26.76 9.18 -5.44
CA VAL A 70 25.43 9.72 -5.75
C VAL A 70 25.36 10.15 -7.22
N PRO A 71 24.15 10.28 -7.80
CA PRO A 71 23.97 10.83 -9.14
C PRO A 71 24.67 12.17 -9.32
N GLY A 72 25.10 12.47 -10.56
CA GLY A 72 25.92 13.64 -10.87
C GLY A 72 25.39 14.98 -10.37
N PHE A 73 24.06 15.13 -10.30
CA PHE A 73 23.41 16.35 -9.80
C PHE A 73 23.52 16.56 -8.27
N LEU A 74 23.92 15.52 -7.51
CA LEU A 74 24.15 15.57 -6.05
C LEU A 74 25.62 15.50 -5.65
N ARG A 75 26.51 15.20 -6.59
CA ARG A 75 27.96 15.02 -6.30
C ARG A 75 28.57 16.27 -5.66
N GLY A 76 29.24 16.10 -4.54
CA GLY A 76 29.88 17.17 -3.78
C GLY A 76 28.91 18.00 -2.94
N LYS A 77 27.63 17.58 -2.80
CA LYS A 77 26.64 18.25 -1.95
C LYS A 77 26.55 17.67 -0.55
N GLY A 78 27.28 16.56 -0.29
CA GLY A 78 27.23 15.88 1.01
C GLY A 78 25.87 15.26 1.33
N GLN A 79 25.08 14.96 0.31
CA GLN A 79 23.71 14.44 0.43
C GLN A 79 23.58 13.12 -0.31
N GLY A 80 22.97 12.14 0.34
CA GLY A 80 22.67 10.84 -0.24
C GLY A 80 21.46 10.86 -1.19
N TRP A 81 21.20 9.71 -1.78
CA TRP A 81 20.08 9.51 -2.68
C TRP A 81 19.36 8.20 -2.38
N LEU A 82 18.06 8.18 -2.57
CA LEU A 82 17.24 6.96 -2.60
C LEU A 82 16.44 6.93 -3.89
N THR A 83 16.51 5.81 -4.59
CA THR A 83 15.71 5.50 -5.77
C THR A 83 15.01 4.16 -5.59
N ALA A 84 13.95 3.91 -6.36
CA ALA A 84 13.21 2.66 -6.30
C ALA A 84 12.86 2.15 -7.69
N GLU A 85 12.92 0.84 -7.83
CA GLU A 85 12.42 0.09 -8.97
C GLU A 85 11.26 -0.81 -8.52
N TYR A 86 10.35 -1.11 -9.42
CA TYR A 86 9.19 -1.96 -9.16
C TYR A 86 8.90 -2.80 -10.38
N GLY A 87 8.58 -4.05 -10.15
CA GLY A 87 8.20 -4.96 -11.22
C GLY A 87 7.24 -6.05 -10.73
N MET A 88 6.58 -6.70 -11.70
CA MET A 88 5.71 -7.83 -11.42
C MET A 88 6.21 -9.05 -12.18
N LEU A 89 6.32 -10.20 -11.50
CA LEU A 89 6.65 -11.45 -12.18
C LEU A 89 5.55 -11.81 -13.20
N PRO A 90 5.89 -12.45 -14.33
CA PRO A 90 4.92 -12.80 -15.36
C PRO A 90 3.69 -13.60 -14.87
N ARG A 91 3.85 -14.37 -13.81
CA ARG A 91 2.79 -15.17 -13.19
C ARG A 91 2.43 -14.71 -11.79
N SER A 92 2.68 -13.46 -11.47
CA SER A 92 2.19 -12.87 -10.22
C SER A 92 0.67 -12.72 -10.18
N THR A 93 0.01 -12.73 -11.33
CA THR A 93 -1.46 -12.65 -11.49
C THR A 93 -2.04 -13.96 -12.05
N GLY A 94 -3.38 -14.06 -12.07
CA GLY A 94 -4.12 -15.22 -12.59
C GLY A 94 -3.80 -15.59 -14.04
N SER A 95 -3.42 -14.61 -14.87
CA SER A 95 -2.93 -14.84 -16.24
C SER A 95 -1.48 -14.41 -16.41
N ARG A 96 -0.76 -15.04 -17.37
CA ARG A 96 0.63 -14.68 -17.63
C ARG A 96 0.74 -13.35 -18.35
N MET A 97 1.45 -12.40 -17.74
CA MET A 97 1.86 -11.15 -18.37
C MET A 97 3.21 -11.29 -19.07
N SER A 98 3.47 -10.45 -20.09
CA SER A 98 4.80 -10.36 -20.71
C SER A 98 5.74 -9.59 -19.79
N ARG A 99 7.02 -10.01 -19.71
CA ARG A 99 8.05 -9.24 -19.00
C ARG A 99 8.24 -7.89 -19.69
N GLU A 100 8.31 -6.80 -18.90
CA GLU A 100 8.56 -5.46 -19.44
C GLU A 100 9.93 -5.36 -20.12
N ALA A 101 10.95 -6.03 -19.56
CA ALA A 101 12.28 -6.11 -20.17
C ALA A 101 12.24 -6.66 -21.61
N SER A 102 11.34 -7.60 -21.91
CA SER A 102 11.18 -8.14 -23.26
C SER A 102 10.53 -7.14 -24.23
N ARG A 103 9.85 -6.13 -23.72
CA ARG A 103 9.21 -5.05 -24.52
C ARG A 103 10.14 -3.86 -24.73
N GLY A 104 11.29 -3.83 -24.05
CA GLY A 104 12.25 -2.73 -24.10
C GLY A 104 11.78 -1.42 -23.45
N LYS A 105 10.62 -1.44 -22.76
CA LYS A 105 10.09 -0.27 -22.04
C LYS A 105 9.22 -0.71 -20.87
N GLN A 106 9.23 0.10 -19.80
CA GLN A 106 8.34 -0.03 -18.65
C GLN A 106 6.95 0.57 -18.98
N SER A 107 5.92 0.05 -18.33
CA SER A 107 4.57 0.62 -18.42
C SER A 107 4.48 1.93 -17.61
N GLY A 108 3.50 2.77 -17.93
CA GLY A 108 3.24 3.98 -17.16
C GLY A 108 2.93 3.69 -15.69
N ARG A 109 2.19 2.61 -15.42
CA ARG A 109 1.89 2.13 -14.07
C ARG A 109 3.17 1.75 -13.30
N THR A 110 4.08 1.02 -13.92
CA THR A 110 5.36 0.64 -13.29
C THR A 110 6.17 1.87 -12.91
N VAL A 111 6.33 2.82 -13.83
CA VAL A 111 7.07 4.07 -13.57
C VAL A 111 6.39 4.93 -12.49
N GLU A 112 5.06 4.99 -12.49
CA GLU A 112 4.29 5.69 -11.46
C GLU A 112 4.56 5.09 -10.07
N ILE A 113 4.46 3.76 -9.93
CA ILE A 113 4.67 3.07 -8.65
C ILE A 113 6.12 3.21 -8.16
N GLN A 114 7.12 3.09 -9.05
CA GLN A 114 8.53 3.35 -8.71
C GLN A 114 8.71 4.74 -8.09
N ARG A 115 8.11 5.76 -8.71
CA ARG A 115 8.20 7.14 -8.23
C ARG A 115 7.48 7.32 -6.89
N LEU A 116 6.35 6.65 -6.70
CA LEU A 116 5.59 6.65 -5.45
C LEU A 116 6.43 6.03 -4.32
N ILE A 117 6.99 4.83 -4.50
CA ILE A 117 7.84 4.16 -3.51
C ILE A 117 9.03 5.06 -3.14
N GLY A 118 9.79 5.52 -4.14
CA GLY A 118 10.96 6.35 -3.92
C GLY A 118 10.65 7.67 -3.20
N ARG A 119 9.55 8.34 -3.55
CA ARG A 119 9.11 9.59 -2.91
C ARG A 119 8.69 9.35 -1.47
N SER A 120 7.92 8.31 -1.21
CA SER A 120 7.46 7.93 0.12
C SER A 120 8.64 7.65 1.05
N LEU A 121 9.58 6.82 0.62
CA LEU A 121 10.75 6.46 1.44
C LEU A 121 11.69 7.65 1.67
N ARG A 122 11.86 8.54 0.70
CA ARG A 122 12.66 9.77 0.90
C ARG A 122 12.06 10.70 1.96
N ALA A 123 10.74 10.71 2.14
CA ALA A 123 10.10 11.48 3.20
C ALA A 123 10.44 10.96 4.62
N ALA A 124 10.87 9.69 4.73
CA ALA A 124 11.27 9.07 6.00
C ALA A 124 12.71 9.36 6.40
N LEU A 125 13.54 9.90 5.51
CA LEU A 125 14.99 9.94 5.66
C LEU A 125 15.56 11.36 5.67
N ASP A 126 16.52 11.59 6.55
CA ASP A 126 17.50 12.65 6.38
C ASP A 126 18.60 12.19 5.39
N LEU A 127 18.45 12.62 4.16
CA LEU A 127 19.42 12.27 3.11
C LEU A 127 20.80 12.90 3.36
N SER A 128 20.91 13.96 4.17
CA SER A 128 22.19 14.54 4.54
C SER A 128 22.95 13.62 5.52
N ALA A 129 22.24 13.01 6.47
CA ALA A 129 22.81 12.03 7.39
C ALA A 129 23.27 10.74 6.68
N LEU A 130 22.67 10.41 5.52
CA LEU A 130 23.06 9.26 4.70
C LEU A 130 24.44 9.46 4.06
N GLY A 131 24.95 10.71 3.96
CA GLY A 131 26.17 11.04 3.22
C GLY A 131 26.04 10.71 1.73
N GLU A 132 27.13 10.80 0.97
CA GLU A 132 27.12 10.50 -0.49
C GLU A 132 27.02 8.99 -0.78
N ASN A 133 25.95 8.36 -0.29
CA ASN A 133 25.56 6.98 -0.62
C ASN A 133 24.25 6.96 -1.40
N THR A 134 24.09 5.98 -2.26
CA THR A 134 22.83 5.72 -2.95
C THR A 134 22.21 4.45 -2.40
N LEU A 135 20.95 4.54 -1.94
CA LEU A 135 20.07 3.41 -1.68
C LEU A 135 19.24 3.14 -2.93
N THR A 136 19.36 1.94 -3.46
CA THR A 136 18.48 1.43 -4.52
C THR A 136 17.55 0.40 -3.92
N ILE A 137 16.27 0.64 -4.08
CA ILE A 137 15.20 -0.24 -3.59
C ILE A 137 14.61 -0.99 -4.79
N ASP A 138 14.59 -2.30 -4.71
CA ASP A 138 13.95 -3.16 -5.71
C ASP A 138 12.75 -3.84 -5.09
N CYS A 139 11.57 -3.71 -5.73
CA CYS A 139 10.33 -4.32 -5.29
C CYS A 139 9.77 -5.22 -6.39
N ASP A 140 9.88 -6.53 -6.19
CA ASP A 140 9.40 -7.55 -7.12
C ASP A 140 8.14 -8.23 -6.58
N VAL A 141 7.01 -8.04 -7.29
CA VAL A 141 5.75 -8.69 -6.94
C VAL A 141 5.79 -10.14 -7.38
N LEU A 142 5.84 -11.05 -6.40
CA LEU A 142 5.83 -12.49 -6.61
C LEU A 142 4.41 -13.00 -6.86
N GLN A 143 3.44 -12.47 -6.10
CA GLN A 143 2.03 -12.78 -6.18
C GLN A 143 1.20 -11.53 -5.86
N ALA A 144 0.18 -11.26 -6.68
CA ALA A 144 -0.69 -10.10 -6.55
C ALA A 144 -2.13 -10.51 -6.22
N ASP A 145 -2.67 -9.90 -5.18
CA ASP A 145 -4.07 -10.02 -4.76
C ASP A 145 -4.54 -8.70 -4.15
N GLY A 146 -4.47 -7.60 -4.92
CA GLY A 146 -4.73 -6.23 -4.45
C GLY A 146 -3.60 -5.66 -3.58
N GLY A 147 -3.46 -4.34 -3.52
CA GLY A 147 -2.55 -3.62 -2.63
C GLY A 147 -1.06 -3.87 -2.89
N THR A 148 -0.62 -4.18 -4.10
CA THR A 148 0.80 -4.50 -4.38
C THR A 148 1.73 -3.30 -4.13
N ARG A 149 1.29 -2.08 -4.46
CA ARG A 149 2.07 -0.85 -4.23
C ARG A 149 2.19 -0.51 -2.74
N THR A 150 1.13 -0.74 -1.97
CA THR A 150 1.11 -0.46 -0.52
C THR A 150 1.95 -1.47 0.25
N ALA A 151 1.87 -2.76 -0.12
CA ALA A 151 2.75 -3.80 0.39
C ALA A 151 4.23 -3.50 0.05
N ALA A 152 4.52 -3.08 -1.20
CA ALA A 152 5.87 -2.72 -1.62
C ALA A 152 6.45 -1.56 -0.79
N ILE A 153 5.68 -0.48 -0.55
CA ILE A 153 6.13 0.66 0.27
C ILE A 153 6.42 0.21 1.71
N SER A 154 5.49 -0.55 2.30
CA SER A 154 5.61 -1.00 3.69
C SER A 154 6.76 -2.00 3.88
N GLY A 155 6.95 -2.93 2.94
CA GLY A 155 8.07 -3.88 2.95
C GLY A 155 9.42 -3.22 2.68
N ALA A 156 9.47 -2.29 1.73
CA ALA A 156 10.66 -1.52 1.42
C ALA A 156 11.12 -0.66 2.60
N CYS A 157 10.20 -0.13 3.41
CA CYS A 157 10.54 0.59 4.64
C CYS A 157 11.35 -0.30 5.59
N VAL A 158 10.94 -1.54 5.83
CA VAL A 158 11.67 -2.49 6.68
C VAL A 158 13.03 -2.83 6.07
N ALA A 159 13.09 -3.06 4.76
CA ALA A 159 14.37 -3.33 4.06
C ALA A 159 15.34 -2.15 4.16
N VAL A 160 14.85 -0.90 4.07
CA VAL A 160 15.66 0.31 4.28
C VAL A 160 16.23 0.35 5.69
N VAL A 161 15.44 0.05 6.72
CA VAL A 161 15.92 0.01 8.12
C VAL A 161 17.05 -1.00 8.28
N ASP A 162 16.92 -2.20 7.71
CA ASP A 162 17.98 -3.23 7.75
C ASP A 162 19.25 -2.77 7.04
N ALA A 163 19.12 -2.12 5.88
CA ALA A 163 20.25 -1.57 5.14
C ALA A 163 20.96 -0.45 5.93
N LEU A 164 20.20 0.46 6.55
CA LEU A 164 20.76 1.51 7.41
C LEU A 164 21.47 0.94 8.62
N ASN A 165 20.92 -0.08 9.27
CA ASN A 165 21.56 -0.78 10.37
C ASN A 165 22.91 -1.40 9.96
N THR A 166 23.04 -1.86 8.72
CA THR A 166 24.31 -2.36 8.18
C THR A 166 25.34 -1.25 8.05
N LEU A 167 24.97 -0.07 7.56
CA LEU A 167 25.85 1.10 7.52
C LEU A 167 26.25 1.60 8.92
N GLN A 168 25.33 1.59 9.87
CA GLN A 168 25.59 1.98 11.26
C GLN A 168 26.59 1.02 11.92
N ARG A 169 26.42 -0.30 11.73
CA ARG A 169 27.37 -1.31 12.23
C ARG A 169 28.76 -1.15 11.60
N ALA A 170 28.84 -0.75 10.35
CA ALA A 170 30.10 -0.43 9.66
C ALA A 170 30.70 0.93 10.09
N GLN A 171 30.02 1.68 10.98
CA GLN A 171 30.41 3.02 11.44
C GLN A 171 30.62 4.03 10.29
N THR A 172 29.89 3.89 9.20
CA THR A 172 29.98 4.76 8.04
C THR A 172 28.99 5.94 8.10
N LEU A 173 28.00 5.88 9.01
CA LEU A 173 27.06 6.96 9.25
C LEU A 173 27.44 7.77 10.49
N GLN A 174 27.29 9.09 10.42
CA GLN A 174 27.53 10.01 11.54
C GLN A 174 26.32 10.15 12.46
N ALA A 175 25.11 9.94 11.92
CA ALA A 175 23.84 9.99 12.61
C ALA A 175 22.88 8.99 11.99
N ASP A 176 21.79 8.68 12.69
CA ASP A 176 20.71 7.85 12.12
C ASP A 176 19.93 8.67 11.08
N PRO A 177 19.88 8.22 9.82
CA PRO A 177 19.12 8.92 8.79
C PRO A 177 17.60 8.70 8.90
N LEU A 178 17.13 7.72 9.66
CA LEU A 178 15.70 7.39 9.74
C LEU A 178 14.96 8.33 10.68
N HIS A 179 13.95 9.03 10.15
CA HIS A 179 13.03 9.85 10.94
C HIS A 179 11.80 9.10 11.39
N TYR A 180 11.21 8.28 10.50
CA TYR A 180 9.92 7.63 10.68
C TYR A 180 9.90 6.26 10.01
N LEU A 181 9.13 5.32 10.58
CA LEU A 181 8.64 4.20 9.79
C LEU A 181 7.51 4.69 8.88
N ILE A 182 7.42 4.09 7.70
CA ILE A 182 6.37 4.39 6.73
C ILE A 182 5.52 3.15 6.51
N SER A 183 4.21 3.35 6.55
CA SER A 183 3.23 2.37 6.14
C SER A 183 2.38 2.90 5.01
N ALA A 184 1.84 1.99 4.20
CA ALA A 184 0.90 2.31 3.15
C ALA A 184 -0.21 1.26 3.12
N VAL A 185 -1.45 1.71 2.89
CA VAL A 185 -2.63 0.86 2.84
C VAL A 185 -3.56 1.31 1.73
N SER A 186 -4.28 0.37 1.13
CA SER A 186 -5.40 0.67 0.24
C SER A 186 -6.69 0.73 1.04
N VAL A 187 -7.53 1.70 0.71
CA VAL A 187 -8.90 1.84 1.20
C VAL A 187 -9.78 2.21 0.02
N GLY A 188 -11.06 1.97 0.11
CA GLY A 188 -11.96 2.33 -0.98
C GLY A 188 -13.42 2.31 -0.57
N VAL A 189 -14.30 2.49 -1.53
CA VAL A 189 -15.74 2.28 -1.39
C VAL A 189 -16.11 1.07 -2.22
N TRP A 190 -16.64 0.06 -1.57
CA TRP A 190 -17.11 -1.17 -2.19
C TRP A 190 -18.54 -1.45 -1.80
N GLN A 191 -19.45 -1.56 -2.79
CA GLN A 191 -20.88 -1.70 -2.58
C GLN A 191 -21.48 -0.62 -1.65
N GLY A 192 -21.00 0.63 -1.79
CA GLY A 192 -21.48 1.77 -1.02
C GLY A 192 -20.87 1.96 0.36
N GLU A 193 -20.03 1.01 0.84
CA GLU A 193 -19.43 1.05 2.17
C GLU A 193 -17.90 1.29 2.08
N PRO A 194 -17.32 2.14 2.94
CA PRO A 194 -15.88 2.27 3.07
C PRO A 194 -15.24 0.98 3.56
N VAL A 195 -14.18 0.52 2.90
CA VAL A 195 -13.47 -0.72 3.23
C VAL A 195 -11.98 -0.50 3.37
N LEU A 196 -11.39 -1.20 4.34
CA LEU A 196 -9.95 -1.22 4.60
C LEU A 196 -9.29 -2.39 3.89
N ASP A 197 -8.09 -2.15 3.32
CA ASP A 197 -7.23 -3.18 2.73
C ASP A 197 -7.95 -4.04 1.67
N LEU A 198 -8.24 -3.39 0.53
CA LEU A 198 -8.91 -4.03 -0.60
C LEU A 198 -8.08 -5.20 -1.14
N ASP A 199 -8.67 -6.39 -1.23
CA ASP A 199 -8.13 -7.48 -2.04
C ASP A 199 -8.54 -7.31 -3.52
N TYR A 200 -8.05 -8.19 -4.40
CA TYR A 200 -8.31 -8.05 -5.85
C TYR A 200 -9.79 -8.16 -6.22
N ALA A 201 -10.55 -8.98 -5.51
CA ALA A 201 -11.98 -9.14 -5.78
C ALA A 201 -12.76 -7.85 -5.49
N GLU A 202 -12.35 -7.13 -4.46
CA GLU A 202 -12.93 -5.84 -4.07
C GLU A 202 -12.39 -4.70 -4.93
N ASP A 203 -11.04 -4.59 -5.08
CA ASP A 203 -10.35 -3.56 -5.85
C ASP A 203 -10.84 -3.49 -7.31
N SER A 204 -11.05 -4.65 -7.94
CA SER A 204 -11.51 -4.73 -9.33
C SER A 204 -12.95 -4.26 -9.56
N THR A 205 -13.73 -4.09 -8.51
CA THR A 205 -15.16 -3.72 -8.56
C THR A 205 -15.52 -2.57 -7.62
N ALA A 206 -14.53 -1.94 -7.01
CA ALA A 206 -14.71 -0.82 -6.11
C ALA A 206 -15.22 0.42 -6.85
N ASP A 207 -16.12 1.17 -6.24
CA ASP A 207 -16.59 2.47 -6.73
C ASP A 207 -15.51 3.54 -6.61
N THR A 208 -14.63 3.38 -5.61
CA THR A 208 -13.50 4.26 -5.32
C THR A 208 -12.34 3.43 -4.81
N ASP A 209 -11.15 3.68 -5.34
CA ASP A 209 -9.86 3.16 -4.87
C ASP A 209 -8.99 4.31 -4.38
N MET A 210 -8.41 4.17 -3.18
CA MET A 210 -7.53 5.15 -2.60
C MET A 210 -6.35 4.47 -1.90
N ASN A 211 -5.13 4.95 -2.18
CA ASN A 211 -3.91 4.52 -1.51
C ASN A 211 -3.42 5.66 -0.61
N VAL A 212 -3.14 5.35 0.64
CA VAL A 212 -2.68 6.31 1.64
C VAL A 212 -1.33 5.87 2.17
N VAL A 213 -0.36 6.77 2.10
CA VAL A 213 0.99 6.60 2.65
C VAL A 213 1.15 7.53 3.84
N MET A 214 1.62 6.99 4.96
CA MET A 214 1.73 7.73 6.21
C MET A 214 2.97 7.34 7.03
N THR A 215 3.35 8.22 7.94
CA THR A 215 4.35 7.96 8.96
C THR A 215 3.74 7.18 10.12
N ASP A 216 4.58 6.58 10.95
CA ASP A 216 4.19 5.88 12.18
C ASP A 216 3.56 6.80 13.25
N GLY A 217 3.71 8.12 13.12
CA GLY A 217 2.98 9.13 13.90
C GLY A 217 1.65 9.55 13.30
N GLY A 218 1.20 8.95 12.18
CA GLY A 218 -0.05 9.26 11.51
C GLY A 218 0.01 10.48 10.57
N GLY A 219 1.18 11.05 10.34
CA GLY A 219 1.38 12.12 9.36
C GLY A 219 1.20 11.59 7.94
N LEU A 220 0.36 12.22 7.13
CA LEU A 220 0.11 11.82 5.75
C LEU A 220 1.27 12.27 4.84
N ILE A 221 1.80 11.35 4.04
CA ILE A 221 2.84 11.62 3.04
C ILE A 221 2.22 11.76 1.66
N GLU A 222 1.31 10.84 1.32
CA GLU A 222 0.61 10.86 0.04
C GLU A 222 -0.79 10.26 0.18
N VAL A 223 -1.75 10.88 -0.49
CA VAL A 223 -3.12 10.38 -0.64
C VAL A 223 -3.43 10.39 -2.13
N GLN A 224 -3.66 9.21 -2.69
CA GLN A 224 -3.99 9.03 -4.10
C GLN A 224 -5.30 8.26 -4.20
N GLY A 225 -6.35 8.91 -4.67
CA GLY A 225 -7.67 8.31 -4.79
C GLY A 225 -8.32 8.62 -6.14
N THR A 226 -9.05 7.65 -6.65
CA THR A 226 -9.78 7.74 -7.91
C THR A 226 -11.18 7.20 -7.73
N ALA A 227 -12.18 7.90 -8.27
CA ALA A 227 -13.54 7.41 -8.41
C ALA A 227 -13.70 6.76 -9.80
N GLU A 228 -14.10 5.50 -9.84
CA GLU A 228 -14.24 4.75 -11.10
C GLU A 228 -15.61 4.95 -11.76
N GLY A 229 -16.56 5.55 -11.07
CA GLY A 229 -17.91 5.79 -11.60
C GLY A 229 -18.51 7.07 -11.09
N ALA A 230 -19.07 7.06 -9.88
CA ALA A 230 -19.67 8.23 -9.25
C ALA A 230 -18.66 8.91 -8.33
N THR A 231 -18.75 10.25 -8.24
CA THR A 231 -17.92 11.02 -7.29
C THR A 231 -18.24 10.64 -5.86
N PHE A 232 -17.23 10.62 -4.99
CA PHE A 232 -17.41 10.43 -3.55
C PHE A 232 -17.45 11.78 -2.81
N SER A 233 -18.13 11.80 -1.67
CA SER A 233 -18.28 12.97 -0.83
C SER A 233 -17.03 13.22 0.03
N ARG A 234 -16.95 14.43 0.62
CA ARG A 234 -15.91 14.72 1.61
C ARG A 234 -16.03 13.87 2.87
N ASP A 235 -17.24 13.54 3.28
CA ASP A 235 -17.47 12.67 4.45
C ASP A 235 -17.01 11.24 4.16
N THR A 236 -17.26 10.73 2.96
CA THR A 236 -16.72 9.45 2.50
C THR A 236 -15.19 9.46 2.48
N LEU A 237 -14.57 10.57 2.00
CA LEU A 237 -13.11 10.72 2.05
C LEU A 237 -12.58 10.67 3.48
N ASN A 238 -13.22 11.37 4.41
CA ASN A 238 -12.82 11.36 5.81
C ASN A 238 -12.93 9.96 6.41
N GLY A 239 -14.02 9.23 6.15
CA GLY A 239 -14.19 7.84 6.60
C GLY A 239 -13.11 6.89 6.05
N MET A 240 -12.74 7.02 4.76
CA MET A 240 -11.63 6.27 4.18
C MET A 240 -10.29 6.63 4.83
N LEU A 241 -10.03 7.90 5.13
CA LEU A 241 -8.81 8.33 5.83
C LEU A 241 -8.75 7.80 7.26
N ASP A 242 -9.85 7.76 7.99
CA ASP A 242 -9.90 7.19 9.34
C ASP A 242 -9.58 5.69 9.32
N LEU A 243 -10.14 4.94 8.36
CA LEU A 243 -9.79 3.53 8.14
C LEU A 243 -8.31 3.37 7.77
N ALA A 244 -7.79 4.22 6.88
CA ALA A 244 -6.39 4.19 6.48
C ALA A 244 -5.44 4.43 7.65
N LEU A 245 -5.77 5.37 8.55
CA LEU A 245 -4.97 5.64 9.76
C LEU A 245 -4.94 4.42 10.68
N ALA A 246 -6.09 3.77 10.91
CA ALA A 246 -6.16 2.55 11.71
C ALA A 246 -5.33 1.42 11.08
N GLY A 247 -5.47 1.20 9.77
CA GLY A 247 -4.69 0.21 9.02
C GLY A 247 -3.19 0.50 9.04
N GLY A 248 -2.80 1.76 8.86
CA GLY A 248 -1.40 2.19 8.93
C GLY A 248 -0.76 1.93 10.29
N GLN A 249 -1.50 2.15 11.38
CA GLN A 249 -1.04 1.81 12.74
C GLN A 249 -0.83 0.30 12.91
N ALA A 250 -1.75 -0.52 12.39
CA ALA A 250 -1.63 -1.98 12.44
C ALA A 250 -0.40 -2.47 11.63
N ILE A 251 -0.16 -1.92 10.44
CA ILE A 251 1.03 -2.22 9.63
C ILE A 251 2.31 -1.83 10.39
N THR A 252 2.34 -0.62 10.95
CA THR A 252 3.49 -0.13 11.71
C THR A 252 3.79 -0.99 12.93
N ALA A 253 2.77 -1.48 13.63
CA ALA A 253 2.95 -2.42 14.73
C ALA A 253 3.65 -3.70 14.26
N LYS A 254 3.27 -4.26 13.11
CA LYS A 254 3.90 -5.44 12.49
C LYS A 254 5.33 -5.16 12.00
N GLN A 255 5.60 -3.97 11.47
CA GLN A 255 6.96 -3.55 11.12
C GLN A 255 7.86 -3.51 12.35
N ARG A 256 7.39 -2.92 13.46
CA ARG A 256 8.14 -2.86 14.73
C ARG A 256 8.36 -4.25 15.33
N GLU A 257 7.35 -5.12 15.30
CA GLU A 257 7.47 -6.51 15.72
C GLU A 257 8.61 -7.20 14.94
N ALA A 258 8.58 -7.12 13.60
CA ALA A 258 9.62 -7.71 12.76
C ALA A 258 11.01 -7.11 12.99
N LEU A 259 11.12 -5.82 13.28
CA LEU A 259 12.39 -5.12 13.51
C LEU A 259 12.98 -5.37 14.92
N SER A 260 12.19 -5.94 15.84
CA SER A 260 12.65 -6.24 17.22
C SER A 260 13.43 -7.56 17.29
N ASP A 261 13.28 -8.44 16.32
CA ASP A 261 13.98 -9.71 16.19
C ASP A 261 15.38 -9.52 15.56
#